data_bc885a1e827004bde02b14e731eaea12
#
_entry.id   bc885a1e827004bde02b14e731eaea12
#
_cell.length_a   1.000
_cell.length_b   1.000
_cell.length_c   1.000
_cell.angle_alpha   90.00
_cell.angle_beta   90.00
_cell.angle_gamma   90.00
#
_symmetry.space_group_name_H-M   'P 1'
#
loop_
_entity.id
_entity.type
_entity.pdbx_description
1 polymer ?
#
loop_
_entity_poly.entity_id
_entity_poly.type
_entity_poly.pdbx_seq_one_letter_code
_entity_poly.pdbx_strand_id
1 'polypeptide(L)'
;MNQFIQMLPVINSKPLCRLRNLRVPILLLLVAVGIESSAPAQNPTPNTETPRKANTRPAGTATVKAEPFDGASVEMMTGQCVTLQTEQGAIVIEVLPAKALESARNFLNLAATGAFDTTSFSRVVPGFVIQGGDLATSEKWDAQLSMRAARHLRDEPSDLKHVRGVVSMARAKDPNSATTHFFILVGDGPHLDGTFSAFGRVRRGIEVADAINRAPSQDEKPNVPVRITRAEVAACGK
;
A
#
# COMPACT_ATOMS: atom_id res chain seq x y z
N MET A 1 -14.54 -46.19 7.57
CA MET A 1 -15.39 -45.74 8.70
C MET A 1 -14.50 -44.99 9.66
N ASN A 2 -14.41 -43.67 9.53
CA ASN A 2 -13.84 -42.80 10.56
C ASN A 2 -14.53 -41.45 10.45
N GLN A 3 -15.17 -41.07 11.56
CA GLN A 3 -16.05 -39.92 11.69
C GLN A 3 -15.24 -38.62 11.75
N PHE A 4 -15.61 -37.66 10.92
CA PHE A 4 -15.18 -36.26 11.03
C PHE A 4 -15.91 -35.61 12.22
N ILE A 5 -15.16 -35.24 13.24
CA ILE A 5 -15.64 -34.38 14.32
C ILE A 5 -15.51 -32.93 13.84
N GLN A 6 -16.64 -32.30 13.55
CA GLN A 6 -16.74 -30.85 13.33
C GLN A 6 -16.67 -30.17 14.69
N MET A 7 -15.61 -29.38 14.93
CA MET A 7 -15.56 -28.42 16.03
C MET A 7 -16.14 -27.09 15.56
N LEU A 8 -17.34 -26.76 16.06
CA LEU A 8 -17.94 -25.43 15.98
C LEU A 8 -17.20 -24.44 16.89
N PRO A 9 -17.06 -23.16 16.49
CA PRO A 9 -16.45 -22.17 17.36
C PRO A 9 -17.38 -21.78 18.51
N VAL A 10 -16.83 -21.82 19.72
CA VAL A 10 -17.50 -21.35 20.96
C VAL A 10 -17.64 -19.84 20.89
N ILE A 11 -18.87 -19.37 20.79
CA ILE A 11 -19.22 -17.94 20.90
C ILE A 11 -19.15 -17.56 22.40
N ASN A 12 -18.11 -16.82 22.76
CA ASN A 12 -17.93 -16.29 24.12
C ASN A 12 -18.71 -14.97 24.26
N SER A 13 -19.90 -15.05 24.85
CA SER A 13 -20.76 -13.91 25.16
C SER A 13 -20.22 -13.13 26.35
N LYS A 14 -19.76 -11.90 26.14
CA LYS A 14 -19.43 -10.94 27.22
C LYS A 14 -20.71 -10.39 27.86
N PRO A 15 -20.76 -10.20 29.18
CA PRO A 15 -21.95 -9.69 29.87
C PRO A 15 -22.15 -8.19 29.63
N LEU A 16 -23.43 -7.84 29.40
CA LEU A 16 -23.95 -6.47 29.28
C LEU A 16 -23.69 -5.68 30.56
N CYS A 17 -22.92 -4.61 30.45
CA CYS A 17 -22.75 -3.63 31.51
C CYS A 17 -24.02 -2.77 31.65
N ARG A 18 -24.65 -2.79 32.82
CA ARG A 18 -25.86 -2.04 33.18
C ARG A 18 -25.60 -0.53 33.09
N LEU A 19 -26.33 0.15 32.20
CA LEU A 19 -26.47 1.61 32.23
C LEU A 19 -27.27 2.03 33.47
N ARG A 20 -26.61 2.71 34.41
CA ARG A 20 -27.26 3.41 35.54
C ARG A 20 -27.89 4.70 35.04
N ASN A 21 -29.21 4.82 35.30
CA ASN A 21 -30.05 6.00 35.08
C ASN A 21 -29.42 7.28 35.63
N LEU A 22 -29.07 8.22 34.76
CA LEU A 22 -28.73 9.57 35.12
C LEU A 22 -29.97 10.44 34.89
N ARG A 23 -30.65 10.83 35.99
CA ARG A 23 -31.77 11.78 35.98
C ARG A 23 -31.20 13.18 35.74
N VAL A 24 -31.57 13.80 34.63
CA VAL A 24 -31.31 15.22 34.35
C VAL A 24 -32.53 16.02 34.87
N PRO A 25 -32.37 17.03 35.75
CA PRO A 25 -33.47 17.89 36.16
C PRO A 25 -33.81 18.90 35.05
N ILE A 26 -35.07 19.01 34.73
CA ILE A 26 -35.65 20.03 33.82
C ILE A 26 -35.60 21.37 34.56
N LEU A 27 -34.79 22.30 34.08
CA LEU A 27 -34.76 23.68 34.52
C LEU A 27 -35.70 24.50 33.64
N LEU A 28 -36.80 24.96 34.21
CA LEU A 28 -37.74 25.91 33.58
C LEU A 28 -37.04 27.25 33.38
N LEU A 29 -36.90 27.74 32.15
CA LEU A 29 -36.44 29.09 31.89
C LEU A 29 -37.64 29.97 31.53
N LEU A 30 -37.89 30.96 32.38
CA LEU A 30 -38.87 32.01 32.21
C LEU A 30 -38.54 32.92 31.01
N VAL A 31 -39.53 33.13 30.15
CA VAL A 31 -39.49 34.09 29.04
C VAL A 31 -39.65 35.50 29.61
N ALA A 32 -38.62 36.31 29.52
CA ALA A 32 -38.72 37.77 29.73
C ALA A 32 -38.85 38.45 28.37
N VAL A 33 -39.98 39.09 28.20
CA VAL A 33 -40.27 39.97 27.03
C VAL A 33 -39.47 41.27 27.22
N GLY A 34 -38.48 41.52 26.38
CA GLY A 34 -37.67 42.74 26.32
C GLY A 34 -37.99 43.55 25.12
N ILE A 35 -38.31 44.80 25.35
CA ILE A 35 -38.78 45.85 24.47
C ILE A 35 -37.73 46.19 23.40
N GLU A 36 -38.13 46.18 22.11
CA GLU A 36 -37.30 46.61 20.99
C GLU A 36 -37.05 48.12 21.04
N SER A 37 -35.78 48.51 21.13
CA SER A 37 -35.32 49.86 20.89
C SER A 37 -34.66 49.90 19.50
N SER A 38 -35.32 50.55 18.55
CA SER A 38 -34.85 50.79 17.17
C SER A 38 -33.71 51.81 17.18
N ALA A 39 -32.50 51.37 16.84
CA ALA A 39 -31.39 52.24 16.51
C ALA A 39 -31.36 52.52 14.98
N PRO A 40 -31.00 53.72 14.53
CA PRO A 40 -31.03 54.07 13.10
C PRO A 40 -29.89 53.38 12.34
N ALA A 41 -30.21 52.93 11.11
CA ALA A 41 -29.27 52.29 10.18
C ALA A 41 -28.15 53.26 9.80
N GLN A 42 -26.94 52.92 10.11
CA GLN A 42 -25.75 53.58 9.54
C GLN A 42 -25.40 52.91 8.21
N ASN A 43 -25.37 53.71 7.13
CA ASN A 43 -24.89 53.27 5.83
C ASN A 43 -23.44 52.81 5.90
N PRO A 44 -23.09 51.66 5.33
CA PRO A 44 -21.68 51.26 5.25
C PRO A 44 -20.98 52.16 4.21
N THR A 45 -19.93 52.83 4.62
CA THR A 45 -18.96 53.49 3.76
C THR A 45 -18.33 52.46 2.80
N PRO A 46 -18.09 52.77 1.52
CA PRO A 46 -17.43 51.85 0.61
C PRO A 46 -15.98 51.61 1.09
N ASN A 47 -15.73 50.40 1.48
CA ASN A 47 -14.39 49.93 1.85
C ASN A 47 -13.56 49.83 0.55
N THR A 48 -12.64 50.78 0.34
CA THR A 48 -11.67 50.72 -0.73
C THR A 48 -10.69 49.60 -0.41
N GLU A 49 -11.06 48.38 -0.79
CA GLU A 49 -10.11 47.24 -0.73
C GLU A 49 -8.97 47.50 -1.74
N THR A 50 -7.81 47.81 -1.22
CA THR A 50 -6.56 47.73 -1.96
C THR A 50 -6.41 46.31 -2.49
N PRO A 51 -6.16 46.10 -3.82
CA PRO A 51 -6.00 44.75 -4.35
C PRO A 51 -4.83 44.07 -3.64
N ARG A 52 -5.12 43.06 -2.82
CA ARG A 52 -4.10 42.14 -2.31
C ARG A 52 -3.44 41.47 -3.52
N LYS A 53 -2.16 41.77 -3.73
CA LYS A 53 -1.34 41.04 -4.70
C LYS A 53 -1.52 39.55 -4.45
N ALA A 54 -2.24 38.89 -5.35
CA ALA A 54 -2.27 37.45 -5.37
C ALA A 54 -0.83 36.97 -5.49
N ASN A 55 -0.38 36.27 -4.47
CA ASN A 55 0.92 35.62 -4.46
C ASN A 55 0.82 34.47 -5.46
N THR A 56 1.00 34.78 -6.74
CA THR A 56 1.07 33.79 -7.82
C THR A 56 2.38 33.05 -7.59
N ARG A 57 2.28 31.93 -6.84
CA ARG A 57 3.33 30.93 -6.81
C ARG A 57 3.61 30.55 -8.27
N PRO A 58 4.83 30.70 -8.80
CA PRO A 58 5.15 30.26 -10.13
C PRO A 58 4.73 28.76 -10.19
N ALA A 59 3.89 28.42 -11.15
CA ALA A 59 3.64 27.04 -11.50
C ALA A 59 4.93 26.50 -12.12
N GLY A 60 5.89 26.19 -11.27
CA GLY A 60 7.02 25.35 -11.62
C GLY A 60 6.40 23.99 -11.92
N THR A 61 6.23 23.67 -13.19
CA THR A 61 6.10 22.31 -13.67
C THR A 61 7.34 21.58 -13.16
N ALA A 62 7.23 20.93 -12.00
CA ALA A 62 8.21 19.97 -11.57
C ALA A 62 8.24 18.92 -12.69
N THR A 63 9.25 18.99 -13.55
CA THR A 63 9.51 17.96 -14.55
C THR A 63 9.76 16.67 -13.79
N VAL A 64 8.77 15.79 -13.77
CA VAL A 64 8.92 14.45 -13.21
C VAL A 64 10.04 13.80 -14.01
N LYS A 65 11.18 13.54 -13.36
CA LYS A 65 12.31 12.89 -13.98
C LYS A 65 11.84 11.51 -14.47
N ALA A 66 12.04 11.23 -15.76
CA ALA A 66 11.69 9.94 -16.34
C ALA A 66 12.43 8.82 -15.62
N GLU A 67 11.72 7.75 -15.29
CA GLU A 67 12.29 6.55 -14.69
C GLU A 67 12.90 5.63 -15.79
N PRO A 68 13.87 4.77 -15.45
CA PRO A 68 14.66 4.01 -16.45
C PRO A 68 13.84 3.14 -17.42
N PHE A 69 12.68 2.65 -16.98
CA PHE A 69 11.80 1.78 -17.80
C PHE A 69 10.53 2.50 -18.29
N ASP A 70 10.44 3.84 -18.16
CA ASP A 70 9.32 4.59 -18.72
C ASP A 70 9.28 4.42 -20.23
N GLY A 71 8.13 3.98 -20.77
CA GLY A 71 7.95 3.68 -22.19
C GLY A 71 8.66 2.41 -22.69
N ALA A 72 9.32 1.62 -21.82
CA ALA A 72 9.93 0.36 -22.22
C ALA A 72 8.87 -0.64 -22.73
N SER A 73 9.16 -1.31 -23.85
CA SER A 73 8.28 -2.35 -24.41
C SER A 73 8.37 -3.66 -23.62
N VAL A 74 7.43 -4.58 -23.90
CA VAL A 74 7.47 -5.93 -23.33
C VAL A 74 8.81 -6.62 -23.61
N GLU A 75 9.31 -6.50 -24.83
CA GLU A 75 10.56 -7.12 -25.28
C GLU A 75 11.77 -6.60 -24.50
N MET A 76 11.82 -5.29 -24.24
CA MET A 76 12.91 -4.66 -23.47
C MET A 76 12.94 -5.10 -22.01
N MET A 77 11.78 -5.40 -21.44
CA MET A 77 11.66 -5.84 -20.04
C MET A 77 11.69 -7.37 -19.88
N THR A 78 11.46 -8.12 -20.96
CA THR A 78 11.54 -9.59 -20.92
C THR A 78 12.94 -10.04 -20.60
N GLY A 79 13.08 -11.01 -19.69
CA GLY A 79 14.38 -11.53 -19.25
C GLY A 79 15.09 -10.63 -18.23
N GLN A 80 14.43 -9.58 -17.72
CA GLN A 80 14.94 -8.80 -16.60
C GLN A 80 14.55 -9.46 -15.26
N CYS A 81 15.50 -9.44 -14.33
CA CYS A 81 15.32 -9.88 -12.95
C CYS A 81 15.59 -8.73 -11.99
N VAL A 82 14.84 -8.71 -10.90
CA VAL A 82 15.14 -7.88 -9.73
C VAL A 82 15.69 -8.76 -8.63
N THR A 83 16.87 -8.43 -8.14
CA THR A 83 17.44 -9.06 -6.94
C THR A 83 17.14 -8.17 -5.74
N LEU A 84 16.35 -8.67 -4.80
CA LEU A 84 16.13 -8.06 -3.50
C LEU A 84 17.15 -8.64 -2.53
N GLN A 85 18.18 -7.87 -2.20
CA GLN A 85 19.12 -8.21 -1.13
C GLN A 85 18.43 -7.93 0.21
N THR A 86 18.30 -8.94 1.05
CA THR A 86 17.67 -8.80 2.37
C THR A 86 18.64 -9.18 3.48
N GLU A 87 18.30 -8.82 4.71
CA GLU A 87 19.06 -9.24 5.90
C GLU A 87 19.09 -10.77 6.10
N GLN A 88 18.19 -11.51 5.41
CA GLN A 88 18.09 -12.97 5.48
C GLN A 88 18.58 -13.68 4.21
N GLY A 89 19.07 -12.94 3.23
CA GLY A 89 19.55 -13.47 1.95
C GLY A 89 18.91 -12.80 0.75
N ALA A 90 19.24 -13.27 -0.44
CA ALA A 90 18.79 -12.69 -1.69
C ALA A 90 17.54 -13.41 -2.22
N ILE A 91 16.56 -12.63 -2.71
CA ILE A 91 15.40 -13.12 -3.46
C ILE A 91 15.51 -12.57 -4.87
N VAL A 92 15.60 -13.45 -5.88
CA VAL A 92 15.68 -13.09 -7.30
C VAL A 92 14.33 -13.30 -7.96
N ILE A 93 13.75 -12.23 -8.46
CA ILE A 93 12.42 -12.18 -9.07
C ILE A 93 12.56 -11.91 -10.56
N GLU A 94 12.12 -12.83 -11.41
CA GLU A 94 11.94 -12.60 -12.84
C GLU A 94 10.66 -11.83 -13.08
N VAL A 95 10.72 -10.72 -13.83
CA VAL A 95 9.52 -10.01 -14.24
C VAL A 95 8.90 -10.62 -15.49
N LEU A 96 7.58 -10.61 -15.58
CA LEU A 96 6.78 -11.18 -16.65
C LEU A 96 5.91 -10.09 -17.31
N PRO A 97 6.51 -9.16 -18.07
CA PRO A 97 5.81 -7.99 -18.59
C PRO A 97 4.66 -8.35 -19.55
N ALA A 98 4.71 -9.51 -20.20
CA ALA A 98 3.62 -10.00 -21.04
C ALA A 98 2.36 -10.38 -20.24
N LYS A 99 2.44 -10.52 -18.91
CA LYS A 99 1.32 -10.84 -18.02
C LYS A 99 0.71 -9.61 -17.37
N ALA A 100 1.54 -8.62 -17.01
CA ALA A 100 1.11 -7.36 -16.40
C ALA A 100 2.17 -6.29 -16.69
N LEU A 101 1.98 -5.55 -17.78
CA LEU A 101 2.98 -4.64 -18.37
C LEU A 101 3.33 -3.48 -17.44
N GLU A 102 2.31 -2.77 -16.96
CA GLU A 102 2.51 -1.59 -16.12
C GLU A 102 3.00 -1.96 -14.72
N SER A 103 2.53 -3.08 -14.18
CA SER A 103 3.00 -3.62 -12.91
C SER A 103 4.47 -4.03 -12.96
N ALA A 104 4.88 -4.72 -14.04
CA ALA A 104 6.29 -5.09 -14.29
C ALA A 104 7.17 -3.85 -14.45
N ARG A 105 6.74 -2.86 -15.26
CA ARG A 105 7.43 -1.57 -15.45
C ARG A 105 7.59 -0.83 -14.14
N ASN A 106 6.52 -0.71 -13.36
CA ASN A 106 6.51 -0.07 -12.05
C ASN A 106 7.52 -0.72 -11.10
N PHE A 107 7.52 -2.05 -11.03
CA PHE A 107 8.42 -2.79 -10.15
C PHE A 107 9.89 -2.63 -10.55
N LEU A 108 10.20 -2.69 -11.86
CA LEU A 108 11.53 -2.44 -12.39
C LEU A 108 11.99 -1.01 -12.11
N ASN A 109 11.14 -0.01 -12.31
CA ASN A 109 11.45 1.38 -12.01
C ASN A 109 11.75 1.61 -10.53
N LEU A 110 10.95 1.07 -9.63
CA LEU A 110 11.16 1.19 -8.18
C LEU A 110 12.48 0.53 -7.75
N ALA A 111 12.83 -0.61 -8.33
CA ALA A 111 14.12 -1.26 -8.05
C ALA A 111 15.29 -0.46 -8.64
N ALA A 112 15.23 -0.06 -9.91
CA ALA A 112 16.29 0.64 -10.60
C ALA A 112 16.58 2.04 -10.06
N THR A 113 15.57 2.71 -9.49
CA THR A 113 15.74 4.02 -8.84
C THR A 113 16.18 3.94 -7.38
N GLY A 114 16.29 2.72 -6.82
CA GLY A 114 16.61 2.49 -5.41
C GLY A 114 15.47 2.82 -4.44
N ALA A 115 14.24 2.96 -4.94
CA ALA A 115 13.07 3.26 -4.11
C ALA A 115 12.76 2.14 -3.09
N PHE A 116 13.13 0.90 -3.41
CA PHE A 116 12.99 -0.23 -2.49
C PHE A 116 14.12 -0.36 -1.47
N ASP A 117 15.23 0.37 -1.64
CA ASP A 117 16.35 0.28 -0.71
C ASP A 117 15.92 0.73 0.69
N THR A 118 16.36 -0.03 1.67
CA THR A 118 16.05 0.16 3.10
C THR A 118 14.58 0.02 3.49
N THR A 119 13.69 -0.32 2.54
CA THR A 119 12.30 -0.72 2.87
C THR A 119 12.26 -2.09 3.54
N SER A 120 11.11 -2.46 4.11
CA SER A 120 10.97 -3.73 4.80
C SER A 120 9.77 -4.54 4.30
N PHE A 121 9.80 -5.86 4.56
CA PHE A 121 8.59 -6.68 4.50
C PHE A 121 7.73 -6.35 5.71
N SER A 122 6.71 -5.52 5.50
CA SER A 122 5.88 -4.91 6.55
C SER A 122 4.65 -5.74 6.93
N ARG A 123 4.30 -6.76 6.13
CA ARG A 123 3.16 -7.65 6.39
C ARG A 123 3.54 -9.09 6.06
N VAL A 124 3.12 -10.02 6.93
CA VAL A 124 3.35 -11.44 6.78
C VAL A 124 2.07 -12.19 7.13
N VAL A 125 1.57 -12.99 6.19
CA VAL A 125 0.48 -13.93 6.45
C VAL A 125 1.08 -15.33 6.48
N PRO A 126 1.15 -15.99 7.65
CA PRO A 126 1.80 -17.28 7.79
C PRO A 126 1.29 -18.34 6.81
N GLY A 127 2.20 -18.99 6.10
CA GLY A 127 1.90 -20.03 5.10
C GLY A 127 1.28 -19.49 3.79
N PHE A 128 1.15 -18.18 3.62
CA PHE A 128 0.50 -17.60 2.45
C PHE A 128 1.36 -16.58 1.72
N VAL A 129 1.62 -15.40 2.29
CA VAL A 129 2.39 -14.33 1.63
C VAL A 129 3.35 -13.61 2.56
N ILE A 130 4.38 -13.00 1.96
CA ILE A 130 5.12 -11.87 2.51
C ILE A 130 4.87 -10.65 1.62
N GLN A 131 4.68 -9.48 2.22
CA GLN A 131 4.38 -8.24 1.50
C GLN A 131 5.42 -7.17 1.84
N GLY A 132 5.97 -6.57 0.80
CA GLY A 132 6.91 -5.46 0.84
C GLY A 132 6.48 -4.30 -0.06
N GLY A 133 7.41 -3.37 -0.29
CA GLY A 133 7.18 -2.21 -1.17
C GLY A 133 6.45 -1.04 -0.51
N ASP A 134 6.29 -1.07 0.81
CA ASP A 134 5.88 0.10 1.59
C ASP A 134 7.05 1.07 1.68
N LEU A 135 7.05 2.10 0.82
CA LEU A 135 8.14 3.07 0.76
C LEU A 135 8.26 3.90 2.05
N ALA A 136 7.17 4.02 2.83
CA ALA A 136 7.22 4.73 4.11
C ALA A 136 8.06 4.01 5.18
N THR A 137 8.42 2.74 4.95
CA THR A 137 9.34 1.99 5.83
C THR A 137 10.82 2.25 5.52
N SER A 138 11.13 2.98 4.42
CA SER A 138 12.49 3.30 4.02
C SER A 138 13.13 4.32 4.95
N GLU A 139 14.40 4.12 5.27
CA GLU A 139 15.23 5.11 5.95
C GLU A 139 15.46 6.38 5.11
N LYS A 140 15.20 6.27 3.78
CA LYS A 140 15.33 7.37 2.82
C LYS A 140 13.98 8.07 2.55
N TRP A 141 12.94 7.83 3.39
CA TRP A 141 11.62 8.40 3.15
C TRP A 141 11.67 9.93 3.08
N ASP A 142 11.19 10.48 1.97
CA ASP A 142 11.14 11.91 1.67
C ASP A 142 9.91 12.29 0.85
N ALA A 143 9.80 13.55 0.45
CA ALA A 143 8.70 14.04 -0.37
C ALA A 143 8.65 13.40 -1.76
N GLN A 144 9.79 13.01 -2.35
CA GLN A 144 9.85 12.35 -3.66
C GLN A 144 9.30 10.92 -3.56
N LEU A 145 9.74 10.15 -2.57
CA LEU A 145 9.20 8.81 -2.31
C LEU A 145 7.71 8.84 -1.95
N SER A 146 7.26 9.88 -1.21
CA SER A 146 5.85 10.08 -0.88
C SER A 146 5.00 10.30 -2.15
N MET A 147 5.44 11.16 -3.07
CA MET A 147 4.77 11.36 -4.35
C MET A 147 4.77 10.07 -5.20
N ARG A 148 5.87 9.31 -5.17
CA ARG A 148 5.99 8.05 -5.89
C ARG A 148 5.05 6.98 -5.33
N ALA A 149 4.92 6.89 -4.02
CA ALA A 149 4.00 5.97 -3.34
C ALA A 149 2.52 6.27 -3.61
N ALA A 150 2.19 7.49 -4.02
CA ALA A 150 0.82 7.91 -4.36
C ALA A 150 0.43 7.62 -5.82
N ARG A 151 1.35 7.12 -6.68
CA ARG A 151 1.03 6.77 -8.07
C ARG A 151 0.24 5.47 -8.14
N HIS A 152 -1.01 5.57 -8.54
CA HIS A 152 -1.87 4.41 -8.73
C HIS A 152 -1.59 3.71 -10.06
N LEU A 153 -1.78 2.40 -10.06
CA LEU A 153 -1.74 1.53 -11.23
C LEU A 153 -3.12 0.96 -11.51
N ARG A 154 -3.40 0.73 -12.78
CA ARG A 154 -4.57 -0.09 -13.17
C ARG A 154 -4.31 -1.54 -12.84
N ASP A 155 -5.38 -2.26 -12.48
CA ASP A 155 -5.32 -3.69 -12.33
C ASP A 155 -5.09 -4.36 -13.70
N GLU A 156 -4.19 -5.32 -13.74
CA GLU A 156 -3.82 -6.09 -14.92
C GLU A 156 -3.97 -7.59 -14.63
N PRO A 157 -5.19 -8.07 -14.41
CA PRO A 157 -5.40 -9.49 -14.18
C PRO A 157 -5.03 -10.31 -15.41
N SER A 158 -4.37 -11.44 -15.21
CA SER A 158 -3.89 -12.32 -16.28
C SER A 158 -4.26 -13.79 -16.00
N ASP A 159 -3.87 -14.66 -16.92
CA ASP A 159 -4.03 -16.12 -16.79
C ASP A 159 -2.98 -16.76 -15.86
N LEU A 160 -2.01 -15.97 -15.38
CA LEU A 160 -0.97 -16.46 -14.47
C LEU A 160 -1.60 -16.87 -13.13
N LYS A 161 -1.45 -18.14 -12.79
CA LYS A 161 -2.00 -18.70 -11.55
C LYS A 161 -1.20 -18.26 -10.34
N HIS A 162 -1.90 -17.86 -9.29
CA HIS A 162 -1.29 -17.47 -8.01
C HIS A 162 -0.88 -18.71 -7.22
N VAL A 163 0.23 -19.29 -7.63
CA VAL A 163 0.86 -20.42 -6.93
C VAL A 163 2.12 -19.94 -6.20
N ARG A 164 2.64 -20.80 -5.31
CA ARG A 164 3.89 -20.53 -4.60
C ARG A 164 5.00 -19.99 -5.52
N GLY A 165 5.64 -18.89 -5.11
CA GLY A 165 6.71 -18.21 -5.84
C GLY A 165 6.22 -17.12 -6.80
N VAL A 166 4.93 -16.98 -7.06
CA VAL A 166 4.40 -15.88 -7.88
C VAL A 166 4.46 -14.58 -7.09
N VAL A 167 4.74 -13.49 -7.82
CA VAL A 167 4.80 -12.12 -7.29
C VAL A 167 3.71 -11.29 -7.93
N SER A 168 2.93 -10.59 -7.11
CA SER A 168 1.77 -9.83 -7.55
C SER A 168 1.69 -8.47 -6.85
N MET A 169 1.01 -7.50 -7.48
CA MET A 169 0.77 -6.21 -6.85
C MET A 169 -0.24 -6.34 -5.71
N ALA A 170 0.12 -5.76 -4.57
CA ALA A 170 -0.85 -5.58 -3.48
C ALA A 170 -1.68 -4.31 -3.73
N ARG A 171 -2.93 -4.34 -3.32
CA ARG A 171 -3.86 -3.22 -3.45
C ARG A 171 -4.89 -3.18 -2.32
N ALA A 172 -5.57 -2.07 -2.16
CA ALA A 172 -6.73 -1.95 -1.29
C ALA A 172 -7.94 -2.72 -1.87
N LYS A 173 -9.10 -2.60 -1.24
CA LYS A 173 -10.33 -3.23 -1.71
C LYS A 173 -10.75 -2.72 -3.09
N ASP A 174 -10.56 -1.42 -3.34
CA ASP A 174 -10.94 -0.79 -4.60
C ASP A 174 -10.02 -1.25 -5.73
N PRO A 175 -10.56 -1.59 -6.91
CA PRO A 175 -9.80 -1.83 -8.11
C PRO A 175 -8.93 -0.62 -8.48
N ASN A 176 -7.83 -0.86 -9.20
CA ASN A 176 -6.89 0.20 -9.65
C ASN A 176 -6.27 1.02 -8.50
N SER A 177 -6.18 0.46 -7.30
CA SER A 177 -5.58 1.10 -6.13
C SER A 177 -4.18 0.58 -5.78
N ALA A 178 -3.61 -0.29 -6.61
CA ALA A 178 -2.22 -0.71 -6.48
C ALA A 178 -1.27 0.49 -6.65
N THR A 179 -0.16 0.52 -5.90
CA THR A 179 0.84 1.59 -5.98
C THR A 179 2.25 1.01 -6.06
N THR A 180 2.92 0.84 -4.93
CA THR A 180 4.29 0.34 -4.84
C THR A 180 4.39 -1.01 -4.13
N HIS A 181 3.33 -1.37 -3.41
CA HIS A 181 3.30 -2.59 -2.61
C HIS A 181 3.18 -3.84 -3.49
N PHE A 182 3.96 -4.86 -3.17
CA PHE A 182 3.91 -6.17 -3.80
C PHE A 182 3.88 -7.27 -2.74
N PHE A 183 3.44 -8.46 -3.13
CA PHE A 183 3.55 -9.64 -2.28
C PHE A 183 4.16 -10.82 -3.05
N ILE A 184 4.84 -11.68 -2.32
CA ILE A 184 5.41 -12.96 -2.79
C ILE A 184 4.62 -14.08 -2.13
N LEU A 185 4.08 -14.98 -2.93
CA LEU A 185 3.38 -16.15 -2.44
C LEU A 185 4.37 -17.20 -1.95
N VAL A 186 4.20 -17.64 -0.71
CA VAL A 186 4.89 -18.81 -0.13
C VAL A 186 3.97 -20.03 -0.06
N GLY A 187 2.69 -19.86 -0.32
CA GLY A 187 1.67 -20.88 -0.52
C GLY A 187 0.78 -20.53 -1.70
N ASP A 188 -0.12 -21.42 -2.08
CA ASP A 188 -1.03 -21.19 -3.21
C ASP A 188 -2.21 -20.30 -2.82
N GLY A 189 -2.62 -19.42 -3.76
CA GLY A 189 -3.69 -18.46 -3.59
C GLY A 189 -4.69 -18.43 -4.76
N PRO A 190 -5.38 -19.54 -5.08
CA PRO A 190 -6.25 -19.61 -6.27
C PRO A 190 -7.42 -18.60 -6.24
N HIS A 191 -7.79 -18.08 -5.08
CA HIS A 191 -8.81 -17.04 -4.93
C HIS A 191 -8.37 -15.66 -5.45
N LEU A 192 -7.06 -15.48 -5.74
CA LEU A 192 -6.50 -14.26 -6.33
C LEU A 192 -6.50 -14.31 -7.87
N ASP A 193 -6.69 -15.49 -8.46
CA ASP A 193 -6.64 -15.70 -9.92
C ASP A 193 -7.65 -14.81 -10.66
N GLY A 194 -7.18 -14.19 -11.74
CA GLY A 194 -8.00 -13.30 -12.55
C GLY A 194 -8.44 -12.00 -11.88
N THR A 195 -7.93 -11.71 -10.67
CA THR A 195 -8.33 -10.53 -9.88
C THR A 195 -7.14 -9.61 -9.57
N PHE A 196 -5.96 -10.19 -9.30
CA PHE A 196 -4.76 -9.45 -8.97
C PHE A 196 -3.75 -9.46 -10.11
N SER A 197 -2.92 -8.42 -10.18
CA SER A 197 -1.88 -8.24 -11.22
C SER A 197 -0.63 -9.04 -10.86
N ALA A 198 -0.58 -10.29 -11.28
CA ALA A 198 0.60 -11.13 -11.17
C ALA A 198 1.61 -10.75 -12.27
N PHE A 199 2.77 -10.22 -11.89
CA PHE A 199 3.75 -9.64 -12.80
C PHE A 199 5.13 -10.31 -12.76
N GLY A 200 5.33 -11.28 -11.89
CA GLY A 200 6.63 -11.91 -11.73
C GLY A 200 6.59 -13.24 -11.01
N ARG A 201 7.76 -13.86 -10.93
CA ARG A 201 7.96 -15.08 -10.14
C ARG A 201 9.37 -15.13 -9.54
N VAL A 202 9.49 -15.74 -8.38
CA VAL A 202 10.78 -16.00 -7.75
C VAL A 202 11.51 -17.09 -8.52
N ARG A 203 12.72 -16.80 -8.98
CA ARG A 203 13.63 -17.78 -9.62
C ARG A 203 14.56 -18.45 -8.61
N ARG A 204 15.03 -17.67 -7.62
CA ARG A 204 15.93 -18.14 -6.55
C ARG A 204 15.60 -17.41 -5.26
N GLY A 205 15.86 -18.04 -4.13
CA GLY A 205 15.64 -17.42 -2.82
C GLY A 205 14.21 -17.57 -2.29
N ILE A 206 13.42 -18.53 -2.79
CA ILE A 206 12.09 -18.79 -2.22
C ILE A 206 12.18 -19.29 -0.78
N GLU A 207 13.26 -19.94 -0.41
CA GLU A 207 13.58 -20.36 0.97
C GLU A 207 13.83 -19.15 1.89
N VAL A 208 14.35 -18.05 1.35
CA VAL A 208 14.48 -16.77 2.07
C VAL A 208 13.10 -16.17 2.34
N ALA A 209 12.22 -16.17 1.33
CA ALA A 209 10.83 -15.75 1.51
C ALA A 209 10.09 -16.59 2.56
N ASP A 210 10.34 -17.91 2.59
CA ASP A 210 9.81 -18.79 3.62
C ASP A 210 10.35 -18.46 5.02
N ALA A 211 11.64 -18.15 5.12
CA ALA A 211 12.24 -17.77 6.40
C ALA A 211 11.61 -16.48 6.94
N ILE A 212 11.42 -15.48 6.07
CA ILE A 212 10.70 -14.22 6.41
C ILE A 212 9.26 -14.54 6.83
N ASN A 213 8.57 -15.44 6.12
CA ASN A 213 7.18 -15.79 6.41
C ASN A 213 7.00 -16.54 7.75
N ARG A 214 8.00 -17.30 8.17
CA ARG A 214 7.99 -18.01 9.47
C ARG A 214 8.40 -17.15 10.66
N ALA A 215 8.84 -15.91 10.41
CA ALA A 215 9.21 -15.01 11.51
C ALA A 215 8.01 -14.71 12.42
N PRO A 216 8.21 -14.54 13.73
CA PRO A 216 7.15 -14.21 14.66
C PRO A 216 6.43 -12.94 14.24
N SER A 217 5.10 -12.99 14.18
CA SER A 217 4.23 -11.87 13.79
C SER A 217 2.99 -11.81 14.68
N GLN A 218 2.45 -10.60 14.86
CA GLN A 218 1.18 -10.36 15.52
C GLN A 218 0.28 -9.53 14.59
N ASP A 219 -0.96 -9.97 14.39
CA ASP A 219 -1.92 -9.31 13.49
C ASP A 219 -1.31 -9.03 12.09
N GLU A 220 -0.64 -10.05 11.53
CA GLU A 220 0.09 -10.02 10.25
C GLU A 220 1.28 -9.05 10.20
N LYS A 221 1.65 -8.40 11.29
CA LYS A 221 2.81 -7.53 11.39
C LYS A 221 3.99 -8.30 11.98
N PRO A 222 5.13 -8.41 11.27
CA PRO A 222 6.33 -9.03 11.83
C PRO A 222 6.78 -8.29 13.08
N ASN A 223 7.13 -9.02 14.15
CA ASN A 223 7.70 -8.40 15.36
C ASN A 223 9.02 -7.68 15.07
N VAL A 224 9.80 -8.23 14.14
CA VAL A 224 11.02 -7.61 13.59
C VAL A 224 10.91 -7.70 12.06
N PRO A 225 10.53 -6.59 11.37
CA PRO A 225 10.45 -6.59 9.91
C PRO A 225 11.83 -6.78 9.27
N VAL A 226 11.93 -7.70 8.30
CA VAL A 226 13.17 -7.93 7.55
C VAL A 226 13.32 -6.86 6.48
N ARG A 227 14.51 -6.21 6.42
CA ARG A 227 14.81 -5.16 5.46
C ARG A 227 15.26 -5.70 4.12
N ILE A 228 14.87 -4.98 3.06
CA ILE A 228 15.50 -5.01 1.75
C ILE A 228 16.65 -4.00 1.80
N THR A 229 17.86 -4.48 1.96
CA THR A 229 19.04 -3.60 2.05
C THR A 229 19.32 -2.91 0.71
N ARG A 230 19.04 -3.60 -0.40
CA ARG A 230 19.22 -3.10 -1.76
C ARG A 230 18.35 -3.86 -2.75
N ALA A 231 17.86 -3.16 -3.78
CA ALA A 231 17.21 -3.74 -4.94
C ALA A 231 18.02 -3.44 -6.22
N GLU A 232 18.26 -4.46 -7.04
CA GLU A 232 19.08 -4.31 -8.26
C GLU A 232 18.37 -4.96 -9.45
N VAL A 233 18.40 -4.26 -10.60
CA VAL A 233 17.88 -4.79 -11.87
C VAL A 233 19.05 -5.28 -12.71
N ALA A 234 18.92 -6.49 -13.23
CA ALA A 234 19.89 -7.08 -14.17
C ALA A 234 19.20 -8.11 -15.08
N ALA A 235 19.85 -8.46 -16.17
CA ALA A 235 19.40 -9.60 -16.97
C ALA A 235 19.37 -10.87 -16.09
N CYS A 236 18.31 -11.67 -16.24
CA CYS A 236 18.23 -12.95 -15.54
C CYS A 236 19.40 -13.85 -15.98
N GLY A 237 20.29 -14.20 -15.07
CA GLY A 237 21.34 -15.18 -15.33
C GLY A 237 20.76 -16.53 -15.76
N LYS A 238 21.50 -17.25 -16.61
CA LYS A 238 21.16 -18.60 -17.05
C LYS A 238 21.17 -19.60 -15.90
#